data_1dd3bafba88e2c0b905f3d148c7e25b2
#
_entry.id   1dd3bafba88e2c0b905f3d148c7e25b2
#
_cell.length_a   1.000
_cell.length_b   1.000
_cell.length_c   1.000
_cell.angle_alpha   90.00
_cell.angle_beta   90.00
_cell.angle_gamma   90.00
#
_symmetry.space_group_name_H-M   'P 1'
#
loop_
_entity.id
_entity.type
_entity.pdbx_description
1 polymer ?
#
loop_
_entity_poly.entity_id
_entity_poly.type
_entity_poly.pdbx_seq_one_letter_code
_entity_poly.pdbx_strand_id
1 'polypeptide(L)'
;FTAIVGWTTHSCVSRCTSASDKNKAADSLPKVHINDSISNALTEGKEYHEMDSVIERYLKRWEINGAQLVITRNDSLLYARGFGMADKERGIRMEPNMLMRFASVSKLITAVGIMKLQEMKKLKLNEKVFGEKGILRDTVYNNSIKDKRYYDITVEQLLRHQAGFNNYAGDPVSSTRYIMMQNHLKTPPDHPTLLKILLKRHLGYTPGEGKCYSNLGYMILSMIIEKKSGMKYEN
;
A
#
# COMPACT_ATOMS: atom_id res chain seq x y z
N PHE A 1 11.01 11.82 -16.96
CA PHE A 1 10.74 10.39 -17.26
C PHE A 1 10.33 9.69 -15.98
N THR A 2 9.14 9.14 -15.93
CA THR A 2 8.69 8.30 -14.81
C THR A 2 8.53 6.88 -15.32
N ALA A 3 9.30 5.95 -14.77
CA ALA A 3 9.17 4.52 -15.04
C ALA A 3 8.62 3.84 -13.79
N ILE A 4 7.54 3.09 -13.92
CA ILE A 4 6.96 2.28 -12.86
C ILE A 4 7.12 0.81 -13.25
N VAL A 5 7.90 0.06 -12.47
CA VAL A 5 8.09 -1.38 -12.64
C VAL A 5 7.34 -2.09 -11.50
N GLY A 6 6.31 -2.83 -11.83
CA GLY A 6 5.60 -3.68 -10.89
C GLY A 6 6.07 -5.13 -10.99
N TRP A 7 6.14 -5.85 -9.87
CA TRP A 7 6.66 -7.21 -9.76
C TRP A 7 5.60 -8.15 -9.22
N THR A 8 5.48 -9.34 -9.81
CA THR A 8 4.69 -10.42 -9.23
C THR A 8 5.59 -11.38 -8.45
N THR A 9 5.47 -11.40 -7.13
CA THR A 9 6.06 -12.43 -6.29
C THR A 9 5.01 -13.50 -6.00
N HIS A 10 5.38 -14.77 -6.06
CA HIS A 10 4.52 -15.86 -5.64
C HIS A 10 4.16 -15.70 -4.16
N SER A 11 2.90 -15.36 -3.90
CA SER A 11 2.36 -15.42 -2.55
C SER A 11 1.43 -16.63 -2.48
N CYS A 12 1.84 -17.63 -1.71
CA CYS A 12 1.04 -18.81 -1.41
C CYS A 12 -0.26 -18.36 -0.71
N VAL A 13 -1.36 -18.30 -1.45
CA VAL A 13 -2.69 -18.11 -0.88
C VAL A 13 -3.21 -19.48 -0.50
N SER A 14 -3.07 -19.83 0.78
CA SER A 14 -3.71 -21.02 1.35
C SER A 14 -5.24 -20.91 1.20
N ARG A 15 -5.83 -21.88 0.51
CA ARG A 15 -7.27 -22.10 0.41
C ARG A 15 -7.87 -22.27 1.79
N CYS A 16 -8.87 -21.47 2.12
CA CYS A 16 -9.98 -21.79 3.05
C CYS A 16 -11.03 -20.68 2.99
N THR A 17 -11.92 -20.72 2.03
CA THR A 17 -13.24 -20.08 2.13
C THR A 17 -14.24 -20.91 1.31
N SER A 18 -15.43 -21.17 1.86
CA SER A 18 -16.51 -21.88 1.19
C SER A 18 -17.02 -21.07 -0.02
N ALA A 19 -17.58 -21.78 -1.03
CA ALA A 19 -18.02 -21.16 -2.28
C ALA A 19 -19.10 -20.07 -2.13
N SER A 20 -19.85 -20.04 -1.00
CA SER A 20 -20.89 -19.05 -0.73
C SER A 20 -20.36 -17.68 -0.31
N ASP A 21 -19.16 -17.62 0.30
CA ASP A 21 -18.59 -16.34 0.74
C ASP A 21 -17.84 -15.59 -0.37
N LYS A 22 -17.48 -16.30 -1.46
CA LYS A 22 -16.76 -15.67 -2.59
C LYS A 22 -17.62 -14.69 -3.38
N ASN A 23 -18.94 -14.96 -3.50
CA ASN A 23 -19.82 -14.10 -4.29
C ASN A 23 -20.17 -12.78 -3.57
N LYS A 24 -20.28 -12.78 -2.23
CA LYS A 24 -20.56 -11.54 -1.47
C LYS A 24 -19.35 -10.61 -1.38
N ALA A 25 -18.12 -11.14 -1.38
CA ALA A 25 -16.91 -10.32 -1.34
C ALA A 25 -16.61 -9.67 -2.71
N ALA A 26 -16.99 -10.30 -3.82
CA ALA A 26 -16.76 -9.78 -5.17
C ALA A 26 -17.63 -8.54 -5.48
N ASP A 27 -18.85 -8.47 -4.91
CA ASP A 27 -19.77 -7.35 -5.13
C ASP A 27 -19.42 -6.07 -4.34
N SER A 28 -18.52 -6.16 -3.37
CA SER A 28 -18.09 -5.04 -2.51
C SER A 28 -16.80 -4.36 -2.95
N LEU A 29 -16.11 -4.89 -3.96
CA LEU A 29 -14.89 -4.28 -4.47
C LEU A 29 -15.22 -3.08 -5.36
N PRO A 30 -14.47 -1.97 -5.25
CA PRO A 30 -14.64 -0.84 -6.16
C PRO A 30 -14.43 -1.30 -7.60
N LYS A 31 -15.32 -0.86 -8.51
CA LYS A 31 -15.18 -1.15 -9.94
C LYS A 31 -13.95 -0.40 -10.47
N VAL A 32 -12.88 -1.13 -10.69
CA VAL A 32 -11.68 -0.59 -11.33
C VAL A 32 -11.95 -0.45 -12.83
N HIS A 33 -11.81 0.77 -13.35
CA HIS A 33 -11.90 1.01 -14.78
C HIS A 33 -10.59 0.59 -15.46
N ILE A 34 -10.60 -0.53 -16.18
CA ILE A 34 -9.47 -1.00 -16.97
C ILE A 34 -9.59 -0.39 -18.38
N ASN A 35 -8.53 0.26 -18.86
CA ASN A 35 -8.49 0.76 -20.21
C ASN A 35 -7.97 -0.34 -21.16
N ASP A 36 -8.89 -1.08 -21.77
CA ASP A 36 -8.57 -2.20 -22.67
C ASP A 36 -7.88 -1.76 -23.97
N SER A 37 -7.86 -0.47 -24.30
CA SER A 37 -7.10 0.05 -25.46
C SER A 37 -5.59 0.04 -25.23
N ILE A 38 -5.12 -0.06 -23.97
CA ILE A 38 -3.70 -0.15 -23.63
C ILE A 38 -3.31 -1.63 -23.61
N SER A 39 -2.70 -2.11 -24.66
CA SER A 39 -2.22 -3.49 -24.82
C SER A 39 -0.79 -3.53 -25.33
N ASN A 40 -0.18 -4.72 -25.34
CA ASN A 40 1.16 -4.93 -25.88
C ASN A 40 1.30 -4.51 -27.35
N ALA A 41 0.22 -4.57 -28.12
CA ALA A 41 0.19 -4.15 -29.52
C ALA A 41 0.56 -2.69 -29.77
N LEU A 42 0.40 -1.82 -28.75
CA LEU A 42 0.77 -0.39 -28.86
C LEU A 42 2.27 -0.16 -29.04
N THR A 43 3.11 -1.12 -28.66
CA THR A 43 4.57 -0.96 -28.61
C THR A 43 5.32 -2.14 -29.23
N GLU A 44 4.72 -2.84 -30.20
CA GLU A 44 5.36 -3.92 -30.97
C GLU A 44 6.33 -3.41 -32.06
N GLY A 45 6.68 -2.13 -32.07
CA GLY A 45 7.58 -1.52 -33.03
C GLY A 45 9.05 -1.90 -32.83
N LYS A 46 9.82 -1.96 -33.94
CA LYS A 46 11.27 -2.26 -33.93
C LYS A 46 12.08 -1.26 -33.11
N GLU A 47 11.60 -0.06 -32.93
CA GLU A 47 12.22 1.03 -32.17
C GLU A 47 12.43 0.71 -30.68
N TYR A 48 11.63 -0.20 -30.11
CA TYR A 48 11.73 -0.58 -28.69
C TYR A 48 12.47 -1.89 -28.47
N HIS A 49 12.88 -2.60 -29.53
CA HIS A 49 13.42 -3.95 -29.47
C HIS A 49 14.67 -4.07 -28.58
N GLU A 50 15.52 -3.07 -28.58
CA GLU A 50 16.75 -3.06 -27.76
C GLU A 50 16.40 -2.95 -26.27
N MET A 51 15.48 -2.06 -25.90
CA MET A 51 14.99 -1.91 -24.53
C MET A 51 14.25 -3.17 -24.06
N ASP A 52 13.39 -3.74 -24.89
CA ASP A 52 12.66 -4.98 -24.61
C ASP A 52 13.62 -6.11 -24.30
N SER A 53 14.66 -6.29 -25.12
CA SER A 53 15.70 -7.32 -24.93
C SER A 53 16.45 -7.17 -23.61
N VAL A 54 16.69 -5.95 -23.15
CA VAL A 54 17.32 -5.68 -21.84
C VAL A 54 16.40 -6.14 -20.71
N ILE A 55 15.11 -5.80 -20.81
CA ILE A 55 14.11 -6.15 -19.78
C ILE A 55 13.93 -7.67 -19.73
N GLU A 56 13.79 -8.33 -20.87
CA GLU A 56 13.62 -9.79 -20.95
C GLU A 56 14.82 -10.53 -20.35
N ARG A 57 16.07 -10.08 -20.66
CA ARG A 57 17.28 -10.65 -20.04
C ARG A 57 17.29 -10.44 -18.51
N TYR A 58 16.82 -9.29 -18.04
CA TYR A 58 16.72 -9.01 -16.62
C TYR A 58 15.71 -9.93 -15.93
N LEU A 59 14.51 -10.08 -16.50
CA LEU A 59 13.48 -10.98 -15.97
C LEU A 59 13.98 -12.43 -15.91
N LYS A 60 14.64 -12.91 -16.98
CA LYS A 60 15.22 -14.24 -17.04
C LYS A 60 16.30 -14.44 -15.98
N ARG A 61 17.21 -13.46 -15.82
CA ARG A 61 18.31 -13.54 -14.85
C ARG A 61 17.82 -13.64 -13.41
N TRP A 62 16.74 -12.97 -13.09
CA TRP A 62 16.21 -12.89 -11.72
C TRP A 62 14.98 -13.78 -11.51
N GLU A 63 14.67 -14.65 -12.46
CA GLU A 63 13.52 -15.58 -12.42
C GLU A 63 12.18 -14.87 -12.11
N ILE A 64 11.99 -13.68 -12.68
CA ILE A 64 10.79 -12.90 -12.51
C ILE A 64 9.75 -13.34 -13.52
N ASN A 65 8.58 -13.77 -13.06
CA ASN A 65 7.53 -14.34 -13.91
C ASN A 65 6.96 -13.34 -14.91
N GLY A 66 6.74 -12.10 -14.47
CA GLY A 66 6.19 -11.05 -15.32
C GLY A 66 6.42 -9.66 -14.76
N ALA A 67 6.41 -8.67 -15.64
CA ALA A 67 6.55 -7.27 -15.30
C ALA A 67 5.74 -6.39 -16.26
N GLN A 68 5.44 -5.16 -15.85
CA GLN A 68 4.87 -4.12 -16.69
C GLN A 68 5.82 -2.92 -16.67
N LEU A 69 6.02 -2.31 -17.84
CA LEU A 69 6.75 -1.07 -17.99
C LEU A 69 5.87 -0.04 -18.70
N VAL A 70 5.77 1.15 -18.11
CA VAL A 70 5.10 2.30 -18.70
C VAL A 70 6.04 3.49 -18.69
N ILE A 71 6.17 4.16 -19.82
CA ILE A 71 6.97 5.38 -19.96
C ILE A 71 6.04 6.51 -20.43
N THR A 72 6.03 7.59 -19.67
CA THR A 72 5.29 8.81 -20.03
C THR A 72 6.23 9.99 -20.13
N ARG A 73 5.87 10.96 -20.96
CA ARG A 73 6.57 12.24 -21.11
C ARG A 73 5.56 13.33 -21.48
N ASN A 74 5.59 14.44 -20.73
CA ASN A 74 4.70 15.59 -20.96
C ASN A 74 3.22 15.16 -21.10
N ASP A 75 2.73 14.40 -20.12
CA ASP A 75 1.37 13.83 -20.03
C ASP A 75 0.98 12.90 -21.20
N SER A 76 1.92 12.51 -22.04
CA SER A 76 1.71 11.57 -23.13
C SER A 76 2.31 10.21 -22.82
N LEU A 77 1.56 9.14 -23.13
CA LEU A 77 2.04 7.77 -23.06
C LEU A 77 2.97 7.51 -24.26
N LEU A 78 4.23 7.20 -23.99
CA LEU A 78 5.22 6.86 -25.03
C LEU A 78 5.38 5.35 -25.20
N TYR A 79 5.26 4.60 -24.11
CA TYR A 79 5.47 3.18 -24.10
C TYR A 79 4.65 2.53 -22.99
N ALA A 80 4.01 1.39 -23.29
CA ALA A 80 3.33 0.55 -22.30
C ALA A 80 3.42 -0.91 -22.77
N ARG A 81 4.09 -1.76 -21.98
CA ARG A 81 4.27 -3.17 -22.32
C ARG A 81 4.29 -4.07 -21.09
N GLY A 82 3.64 -5.22 -21.21
CA GLY A 82 3.75 -6.33 -20.29
C GLY A 82 4.79 -7.35 -20.80
N PHE A 83 5.60 -7.87 -19.89
CA PHE A 83 6.64 -8.86 -20.18
C PHE A 83 6.38 -10.14 -19.39
N GLY A 84 6.68 -11.29 -19.99
CA GLY A 84 6.54 -12.59 -19.35
C GLY A 84 5.07 -12.98 -19.11
N MET A 85 4.80 -13.58 -17.95
CA MET A 85 3.52 -14.17 -17.61
C MET A 85 2.86 -13.49 -16.41
N ALA A 86 1.59 -13.17 -16.52
CA ALA A 86 0.75 -12.75 -15.40
C ALA A 86 0.37 -13.93 -14.51
N ASP A 87 0.03 -15.07 -15.18
CA ASP A 87 -0.26 -16.35 -14.52
C ASP A 87 0.40 -17.45 -15.31
N LYS A 88 1.48 -18.02 -14.76
CA LYS A 88 2.25 -19.07 -15.41
C LYS A 88 1.49 -20.39 -15.47
N GLU A 89 0.69 -20.70 -14.45
CA GLU A 89 -0.06 -21.96 -14.37
C GLU A 89 -1.18 -21.99 -15.41
N ARG A 90 -1.81 -20.83 -15.67
CA ARG A 90 -2.89 -20.69 -16.66
C ARG A 90 -2.40 -20.27 -18.04
N GLY A 91 -1.10 -20.06 -18.23
CA GLY A 91 -0.53 -19.62 -19.50
C GLY A 91 -0.93 -18.18 -19.90
N ILE A 92 -1.32 -17.33 -18.96
CA ILE A 92 -1.76 -15.98 -19.23
C ILE A 92 -0.53 -15.06 -19.34
N ARG A 93 -0.35 -14.43 -20.49
CA ARG A 93 0.71 -13.44 -20.72
C ARG A 93 0.44 -12.15 -19.97
N MET A 94 1.51 -11.44 -19.63
CA MET A 94 1.40 -10.13 -19.01
C MET A 94 1.02 -9.07 -20.05
N GLU A 95 0.02 -8.26 -19.73
CA GLU A 95 -0.42 -7.09 -20.49
C GLU A 95 -0.30 -5.81 -19.66
N PRO A 96 -0.07 -4.64 -20.28
CA PRO A 96 0.14 -3.40 -19.52
C PRO A 96 -1.10 -2.90 -18.78
N ASN A 97 -2.31 -3.35 -19.15
CA ASN A 97 -3.57 -2.99 -18.50
C ASN A 97 -3.96 -3.92 -17.34
N MET A 98 -3.16 -4.94 -17.04
CA MET A 98 -3.45 -5.87 -15.94
C MET A 98 -3.19 -5.25 -14.58
N LEU A 99 -4.02 -5.63 -13.60
CA LEU A 99 -3.85 -5.18 -12.21
C LEU A 99 -2.68 -5.89 -11.54
N MET A 100 -1.82 -5.11 -10.92
CA MET A 100 -0.67 -5.59 -10.17
C MET A 100 -0.65 -5.05 -8.74
N ARG A 101 -0.04 -5.82 -7.83
CA ARG A 101 0.26 -5.32 -6.50
C ARG A 101 1.51 -4.45 -6.54
N PHE A 102 1.36 -3.18 -6.23
CA PHE A 102 2.48 -2.23 -6.15
C PHE A 102 3.21 -2.27 -4.80
N ALA A 103 2.72 -3.05 -3.84
CA ALA A 103 3.32 -3.12 -2.50
C ALA A 103 3.64 -1.70 -1.95
N SER A 104 4.88 -1.43 -1.58
CA SER A 104 5.27 -0.15 -0.97
C SER A 104 5.25 1.06 -1.90
N VAL A 105 5.14 0.88 -3.21
CA VAL A 105 4.90 2.01 -4.14
C VAL A 105 3.55 2.68 -3.84
N SER A 106 2.57 1.95 -3.30
CA SER A 106 1.29 2.49 -2.83
C SER A 106 1.44 3.64 -1.82
N LYS A 107 2.57 3.70 -1.09
CA LYS A 107 2.84 4.79 -0.16
C LYS A 107 2.95 6.15 -0.86
N LEU A 108 3.42 6.17 -2.09
CA LEU A 108 3.45 7.39 -2.90
C LEU A 108 2.02 7.93 -3.09
N ILE A 109 1.07 7.07 -3.44
CA ILE A 109 -0.33 7.44 -3.62
C ILE A 109 -0.93 7.94 -2.29
N THR A 110 -0.66 7.23 -1.19
CA THR A 110 -1.09 7.68 0.15
C THR A 110 -0.53 9.08 0.48
N ALA A 111 0.75 9.32 0.19
CA ALA A 111 1.38 10.62 0.43
C ALA A 111 0.72 11.72 -0.42
N VAL A 112 0.46 11.45 -1.70
CA VAL A 112 -0.26 12.39 -2.59
C VAL A 112 -1.67 12.67 -2.04
N GLY A 113 -2.40 11.66 -1.58
CA GLY A 113 -3.72 11.84 -0.93
C GLY A 113 -3.66 12.77 0.29
N ILE A 114 -2.67 12.62 1.16
CA ILE A 114 -2.45 13.52 2.31
C ILE A 114 -2.14 14.95 1.83
N MET A 115 -1.26 15.10 0.84
CA MET A 115 -0.91 16.43 0.31
C MET A 115 -2.12 17.08 -0.36
N LYS A 116 -2.98 16.31 -1.03
CA LYS A 116 -4.23 16.83 -1.60
C LYS A 116 -5.21 17.32 -0.52
N LEU A 117 -5.33 16.60 0.59
CA LEU A 117 -6.14 17.05 1.73
C LEU A 117 -5.59 18.32 2.35
N GLN A 118 -4.26 18.49 2.40
CA GLN A 118 -3.62 19.72 2.83
C GLN A 118 -3.90 20.89 1.87
N GLU A 119 -3.75 20.67 0.56
CA GLU A 119 -4.09 21.66 -0.47
C GLU A 119 -5.55 22.12 -0.34
N MET A 120 -6.47 21.18 -0.12
CA MET A 120 -7.89 21.45 0.13
C MET A 120 -8.17 22.09 1.50
N LYS A 121 -7.15 22.38 2.32
CA LYS A 121 -7.26 22.91 3.68
C LYS A 121 -8.07 22.04 4.66
N LYS A 122 -8.23 20.76 4.36
CA LYS A 122 -8.90 19.78 5.24
C LYS A 122 -7.96 19.19 6.29
N LEU A 123 -6.65 19.36 6.11
CA LEU A 123 -5.59 18.80 6.94
C LEU A 123 -4.41 19.76 7.01
N LYS A 124 -3.71 19.76 8.15
CA LYS A 124 -2.38 20.37 8.29
C LYS A 124 -1.36 19.30 8.65
N LEU A 125 -0.15 19.35 8.11
CA LEU A 125 0.88 18.34 8.38
C LEU A 125 1.33 18.30 9.84
N ASN A 126 1.23 19.40 10.55
CA ASN A 126 1.54 19.49 11.99
C ASN A 126 0.37 19.11 12.91
N GLU A 127 -0.80 18.71 12.36
CA GLU A 127 -1.91 18.22 13.19
C GLU A 127 -1.48 16.96 13.95
N LYS A 128 -1.89 16.89 15.21
CA LYS A 128 -1.72 15.71 16.05
C LYS A 128 -2.63 14.57 15.56
N VAL A 129 -2.09 13.35 15.57
CA VAL A 129 -2.85 12.17 15.12
C VAL A 129 -3.79 11.68 16.21
N PHE A 130 -3.32 11.58 17.44
CA PHE A 130 -4.04 11.03 18.60
C PHE A 130 -4.33 12.08 19.65
N GLY A 131 -5.20 11.73 20.62
CA GLY A 131 -5.62 12.61 21.72
C GLY A 131 -6.96 13.29 21.44
N GLU A 132 -7.48 14.03 22.42
CA GLU A 132 -8.79 14.69 22.36
C GLU A 132 -8.91 15.67 21.17
N LYS A 133 -7.82 16.35 20.83
CA LYS A 133 -7.73 17.29 19.70
C LYS A 133 -7.10 16.64 18.45
N GLY A 134 -6.79 15.35 18.49
CA GLY A 134 -6.20 14.62 17.38
C GLY A 134 -7.20 14.27 16.28
N ILE A 135 -6.69 13.86 15.12
CA ILE A 135 -7.53 13.45 13.98
C ILE A 135 -8.27 12.15 14.30
N LEU A 136 -7.55 11.16 14.85
CA LEU A 136 -8.09 9.88 15.31
C LEU A 136 -8.40 9.95 16.81
N ARG A 137 -9.34 10.83 17.18
CA ARG A 137 -9.71 11.15 18.55
C ARG A 137 -10.68 10.17 19.21
N ASP A 138 -10.98 9.06 18.57
CA ASP A 138 -11.93 8.08 19.09
C ASP A 138 -11.47 7.54 20.45
N THR A 139 -12.37 7.46 21.42
CA THR A 139 -12.06 7.03 22.79
C THR A 139 -11.42 5.65 22.86
N VAL A 140 -11.79 4.77 21.93
CA VAL A 140 -11.23 3.42 21.80
C VAL A 140 -9.72 3.45 21.57
N TYR A 141 -9.21 4.40 20.79
CA TYR A 141 -7.77 4.57 20.55
C TYR A 141 -7.11 5.20 21.77
N ASN A 142 -7.64 6.31 22.27
CA ASN A 142 -7.08 7.03 23.43
C ASN A 142 -6.98 6.11 24.65
N ASN A 143 -7.99 5.31 24.93
CA ASN A 143 -7.98 4.35 26.05
C ASN A 143 -6.99 3.17 25.85
N SER A 144 -6.55 2.94 24.60
CA SER A 144 -5.57 1.89 24.28
C SER A 144 -4.12 2.37 24.39
N ILE A 145 -3.88 3.68 24.35
CA ILE A 145 -2.55 4.26 24.39
C ILE A 145 -1.92 4.04 25.76
N LYS A 146 -0.80 3.32 25.80
CA LYS A 146 0.01 3.09 27.01
C LYS A 146 1.19 4.07 27.12
N ASP A 147 1.73 4.47 26.00
CA ASP A 147 2.88 5.38 25.92
C ASP A 147 2.38 6.79 25.53
N LYS A 148 2.50 7.75 26.43
CA LYS A 148 2.00 9.13 26.22
C LYS A 148 2.63 9.84 25.03
N ARG A 149 3.81 9.39 24.55
CA ARG A 149 4.47 9.96 23.38
C ARG A 149 3.66 9.79 22.08
N TYR A 150 2.69 8.87 22.04
CA TYR A 150 1.74 8.78 20.91
C TYR A 150 0.99 10.09 20.67
N TYR A 151 0.72 10.87 21.72
CA TYR A 151 0.03 12.17 21.60
C TYR A 151 0.89 13.24 20.90
N ASP A 152 2.18 13.01 20.76
CA ASP A 152 3.10 13.92 20.08
C ASP A 152 3.23 13.64 18.58
N ILE A 153 2.71 12.52 18.11
CA ILE A 153 2.79 12.12 16.71
C ILE A 153 1.96 13.09 15.84
N THR A 154 2.61 13.60 14.79
CA THR A 154 1.99 14.43 13.75
C THR A 154 1.85 13.69 12.44
N VAL A 155 1.03 14.21 11.53
CA VAL A 155 0.88 13.68 10.18
C VAL A 155 2.21 13.70 9.41
N GLU A 156 2.98 14.78 9.54
CA GLU A 156 4.31 14.89 8.91
C GLU A 156 5.26 13.80 9.39
N GLN A 157 5.29 13.51 10.68
CA GLN A 157 6.15 12.45 11.24
C GLN A 157 5.76 11.06 10.74
N LEU A 158 4.47 10.80 10.49
CA LEU A 158 4.03 9.56 9.84
C LEU A 158 4.55 9.47 8.40
N LEU A 159 4.40 10.54 7.59
CA LEU A 159 4.90 10.59 6.22
C LEU A 159 6.41 10.38 6.14
N ARG A 160 7.16 10.95 7.07
CA ARG A 160 8.63 10.88 7.12
C ARG A 160 9.17 9.62 7.80
N HIS A 161 8.30 8.72 8.26
CA HIS A 161 8.69 7.55 9.07
C HIS A 161 9.39 7.92 10.39
N GLN A 162 9.00 9.02 11.00
CA GLN A 162 9.59 9.58 12.22
C GLN A 162 8.64 9.50 13.43
N ALA A 163 7.60 8.68 13.37
CA ALA A 163 6.57 8.61 14.41
C ALA A 163 6.97 7.82 15.68
N GLY A 164 8.21 7.32 15.76
CA GLY A 164 8.66 6.57 16.93
C GLY A 164 8.46 5.06 16.83
N PHE A 165 7.87 4.55 15.74
CA PHE A 165 7.71 3.13 15.53
C PHE A 165 9.06 2.45 15.27
N ASN A 166 9.23 1.22 15.78
CA ASN A 166 10.39 0.40 15.48
C ASN A 166 9.96 -0.97 14.92
N ASN A 167 10.88 -1.62 14.23
CA ASN A 167 10.67 -2.90 13.58
C ASN A 167 11.57 -4.01 14.16
N TYR A 168 12.05 -3.88 15.40
CA TYR A 168 12.93 -4.89 16.02
C TYR A 168 12.31 -6.29 16.06
N ALA A 169 11.00 -6.38 16.22
CA ALA A 169 10.25 -7.63 16.19
C ALA A 169 9.51 -7.85 14.84
N GLY A 170 9.97 -7.21 13.75
CA GLY A 170 9.29 -7.16 12.46
C GLY A 170 8.23 -6.07 12.38
N ASP A 171 7.90 -5.67 11.14
CA ASP A 171 6.83 -4.70 10.92
C ASP A 171 5.46 -5.32 11.27
N PRO A 172 4.70 -4.73 12.19
CA PRO A 172 3.48 -5.34 12.71
C PRO A 172 2.37 -5.51 11.67
N VAL A 173 2.33 -4.69 10.63
CA VAL A 173 1.35 -4.80 9.54
C VAL A 173 1.67 -6.01 8.65
N SER A 174 2.96 -6.30 8.46
CA SER A 174 3.41 -7.49 7.71
C SER A 174 3.40 -8.77 8.55
N SER A 175 3.43 -8.64 9.87
CA SER A 175 3.49 -9.76 10.85
C SER A 175 2.10 -10.10 11.41
N THR A 176 1.04 -9.96 10.65
CA THR A 176 -0.35 -10.12 11.09
C THR A 176 -0.61 -11.48 11.74
N ARG A 177 -0.01 -12.57 11.22
CA ARG A 177 -0.16 -13.92 11.79
C ARG A 177 0.32 -13.97 13.24
N TYR A 178 1.46 -13.37 13.56
CA TYR A 178 1.99 -13.30 14.91
C TYR A 178 1.07 -12.52 15.86
N ILE A 179 0.52 -11.40 15.38
CA ILE A 179 -0.46 -10.59 16.13
C ILE A 179 -1.74 -11.38 16.39
N MET A 180 -2.22 -12.13 15.39
CA MET A 180 -3.38 -13.01 15.56
C MET A 180 -3.15 -14.04 16.66
N MET A 181 -2.01 -14.72 16.64
CA MET A 181 -1.67 -15.72 17.67
C MET A 181 -1.59 -15.10 19.07
N GLN A 182 -0.92 -13.96 19.21
CA GLN A 182 -0.77 -13.29 20.52
C GLN A 182 -2.09 -12.76 21.09
N ASN A 183 -3.06 -12.43 20.22
CA ASN A 183 -4.33 -11.84 20.65
C ASN A 183 -5.52 -12.79 20.46
N HIS A 184 -5.28 -14.09 20.21
CA HIS A 184 -6.29 -15.13 20.03
C HIS A 184 -7.35 -14.77 18.95
N LEU A 185 -6.92 -14.09 17.88
CA LEU A 185 -7.80 -13.70 16.80
C LEU A 185 -8.00 -14.86 15.81
N LYS A 186 -9.25 -15.12 15.40
CA LYS A 186 -9.58 -16.17 14.43
C LYS A 186 -9.32 -15.74 12.97
N THR A 187 -9.41 -14.45 12.70
CA THR A 187 -9.22 -13.84 11.37
C THR A 187 -8.23 -12.68 11.46
N PRO A 188 -7.59 -12.29 10.33
CA PRO A 188 -6.78 -11.08 10.28
C PRO A 188 -7.59 -9.87 10.75
N PRO A 189 -7.05 -9.05 11.67
CA PRO A 189 -7.74 -7.86 12.15
C PRO A 189 -7.84 -6.80 11.04
N ASP A 190 -8.94 -6.07 11.03
CA ASP A 190 -9.06 -4.83 10.26
C ASP A 190 -8.13 -3.73 10.80
N HIS A 191 -7.97 -2.64 10.07
CA HIS A 191 -7.08 -1.54 10.45
C HIS A 191 -7.42 -0.95 11.83
N PRO A 192 -8.69 -0.65 12.18
CA PRO A 192 -9.06 -0.17 13.51
C PRO A 192 -8.67 -1.12 14.63
N THR A 193 -8.95 -2.41 14.48
CA THR A 193 -8.61 -3.44 15.47
C THR A 193 -7.09 -3.59 15.62
N LEU A 194 -6.38 -3.62 14.49
CA LEU A 194 -4.92 -3.71 14.50
C LEU A 194 -4.30 -2.48 15.18
N LEU A 195 -4.77 -1.27 14.87
CA LEU A 195 -4.31 -0.04 15.50
C LEU A 195 -4.54 -0.09 17.02
N LYS A 196 -5.74 -0.47 17.48
CA LYS A 196 -6.05 -0.63 18.91
C LYS A 196 -5.08 -1.56 19.64
N ILE A 197 -4.70 -2.67 19.01
CA ILE A 197 -3.72 -3.61 19.58
C ILE A 197 -2.34 -2.95 19.66
N LEU A 198 -1.92 -2.25 18.63
CA LEU A 198 -0.58 -1.70 18.52
C LEU A 198 -0.36 -0.45 19.39
N LEU A 199 -1.39 0.32 19.67
CA LEU A 199 -1.34 1.48 20.59
C LEU A 199 -1.01 1.09 22.05
N LYS A 200 -1.12 -0.19 22.40
CA LYS A 200 -0.68 -0.71 23.69
C LYS A 200 0.84 -0.90 23.79
N ARG A 201 1.57 -0.83 22.67
CA ARG A 201 3.03 -1.01 22.64
C ARG A 201 3.73 0.32 22.94
N HIS A 202 4.96 0.23 23.44
CA HIS A 202 5.82 1.42 23.60
C HIS A 202 6.47 1.80 22.27
N LEU A 203 6.66 3.11 22.07
CA LEU A 203 7.46 3.61 20.96
C LEU A 203 8.94 3.29 21.18
N GLY A 204 9.68 3.04 20.10
CA GLY A 204 11.11 2.76 20.13
C GLY A 204 11.95 4.01 20.38
N TYR A 205 11.45 5.19 20.02
CA TYR A 205 12.10 6.48 20.20
C TYR A 205 11.04 7.60 20.24
N THR A 206 11.42 8.80 20.66
CA THR A 206 10.54 9.96 20.68
C THR A 206 10.18 10.39 19.25
N PRO A 207 8.90 10.68 18.94
CA PRO A 207 8.50 11.17 17.63
C PRO A 207 9.31 12.38 17.19
N GLY A 208 9.92 12.30 16.00
CA GLY A 208 10.80 13.32 15.44
C GLY A 208 12.30 13.11 15.69
N GLU A 209 12.71 12.34 16.71
CA GLU A 209 14.12 12.14 17.05
C GLU A 209 14.83 11.03 16.26
N GLY A 210 14.06 10.19 15.57
CA GLY A 210 14.62 9.07 14.80
C GLY A 210 13.82 8.80 13.53
N LYS A 211 14.28 7.84 12.72
CA LYS A 211 13.62 7.39 11.51
C LYS A 211 13.67 5.87 11.42
N CYS A 212 12.49 5.25 11.29
CA CYS A 212 12.35 3.84 11.03
C CYS A 212 11.20 3.62 10.03
N TYR A 213 11.49 2.99 8.90
CA TYR A 213 10.47 2.68 7.90
C TYR A 213 9.31 1.91 8.53
N SER A 214 8.08 2.36 8.30
CA SER A 214 6.90 1.78 8.97
C SER A 214 5.70 1.66 8.04
N ASN A 215 5.20 0.44 7.85
CA ASN A 215 3.91 0.20 7.22
C ASN A 215 2.77 0.63 8.15
N LEU A 216 2.94 0.51 9.47
CA LEU A 216 1.98 1.01 10.45
C LEU A 216 1.72 2.50 10.27
N GLY A 217 2.77 3.31 10.08
CA GLY A 217 2.62 4.75 9.84
C GLY A 217 1.74 5.04 8.63
N TYR A 218 1.91 4.30 7.55
CA TYR A 218 1.13 4.47 6.32
C TYR A 218 -0.29 3.88 6.41
N MET A 219 -0.47 2.82 7.19
CA MET A 219 -1.83 2.36 7.54
C MET A 219 -2.59 3.43 8.34
N ILE A 220 -1.94 4.12 9.27
CA ILE A 220 -2.56 5.23 10.00
C ILE A 220 -2.88 6.40 9.05
N LEU A 221 -1.99 6.71 8.08
CA LEU A 221 -2.26 7.73 7.06
C LEU A 221 -3.47 7.39 6.19
N SER A 222 -3.68 6.14 5.80
CA SER A 222 -4.90 5.74 5.08
C SER A 222 -6.16 5.98 5.91
N MET A 223 -6.14 5.67 7.21
CA MET A 223 -7.26 5.96 8.12
C MET A 223 -7.50 7.47 8.29
N ILE A 224 -6.44 8.28 8.26
CA ILE A 224 -6.55 9.75 8.29
C ILE A 224 -7.20 10.26 7.00
N ILE A 225 -6.84 9.70 5.83
CA ILE A 225 -7.49 10.04 4.55
C ILE A 225 -8.98 9.76 4.64
N GLU A 226 -9.40 8.59 5.09
CA GLU A 226 -10.82 8.26 5.26
C GLU A 226 -11.53 9.23 6.20
N LYS A 227 -10.94 9.52 7.36
CA LYS A 227 -11.53 10.42 8.38
C LYS A 227 -11.70 11.85 7.86
N LYS A 228 -10.74 12.36 7.09
CA LYS A 228 -10.72 13.76 6.61
C LYS A 228 -11.46 13.94 5.28
N SER A 229 -11.49 12.93 4.42
CA SER A 229 -12.23 12.97 3.15
C SER A 229 -13.71 12.63 3.31
N GLY A 230 -14.05 11.76 4.25
CA GLY A 230 -15.37 11.14 4.38
C GLY A 230 -15.61 10.01 3.38
N MET A 231 -14.58 9.57 2.64
CA MET A 231 -14.62 8.49 1.66
C MET A 231 -13.79 7.30 2.15
N LYS A 232 -14.04 6.11 1.65
CA LYS A 232 -13.13 4.98 1.85
C LYS A 232 -11.82 5.21 1.10
N TYR A 233 -10.74 4.64 1.60
CA TYR A 233 -9.39 4.83 1.05
C TYR A 233 -9.27 4.32 -0.40
N GLU A 234 -10.03 3.30 -0.77
CA GLU A 234 -10.03 2.70 -2.10
C GLU A 234 -10.77 3.54 -3.16
N ASN A 235 -11.52 4.58 -2.76
CA ASN A 235 -12.30 5.47 -3.63
C ASN A 235 -11.55 6.78 -3.90
#